data_f9e3efd222925262b1191c5f1a06279d
#
_entry.id   f9e3efd222925262b1191c5f1a06279d
#
_cell.length_a   1.000
_cell.length_b   1.000
_cell.length_c   1.000
_cell.angle_alpha   90.00
_cell.angle_beta   90.00
_cell.angle_gamma   90.00
#
_symmetry.space_group_name_H-M   'P 1'
#
loop_
_entity.id
_entity.type
_entity.pdbx_description
1 polymer ?
#
loop_
_entity_poly.entity_id
_entity_poly.type
_entity_poly.pdbx_seq_one_letter_code
_entity_poly.pdbx_strand_id
1 'polypeptide(L)'
;MKKPTVLLDLSEINNYSSGFGQLENNYSRLFPEEAGDSLHFHYLLPPNCDKALPAQVSTTSFRRKFHKFFTKGLPAVDLWHTTNQLQLKRKCGKCTKYVLTIHDLNYLTEKGWLSRMKHHIRLQRAINRADAVTAISQYVAKQIEQEFRLGKGKKPIVIYNGVEHIEGRPAKQPAFARQRPFFFTIGQIRKKKNFQKLVEMMAYLPDYDLYICGDDHFSFARRIRRQTAALPTGNAFLCGKISEEEKIWLYANCRAFLFASEGEGFGLPVIEAMQFGKAVFIANRTCLPEICGSHAFIWDTLEAPQMAQLVKDCLPGFYQDEERIAAEKEHAAKFSYTKHIQAYLQLYHELLEEEENEKTKK
;
A
#
# COMPACT_ATOMS: atom_id res chain seq x y z
N MET A 1 -28.40 -22.68 -8.22
CA MET A 1 -28.46 -21.23 -8.47
C MET A 1 -27.18 -20.81 -9.20
N LYS A 2 -27.24 -19.81 -10.06
CA LYS A 2 -26.05 -19.27 -10.74
C LYS A 2 -25.19 -18.54 -9.70
N LYS A 3 -23.87 -18.87 -9.62
CA LYS A 3 -22.94 -18.18 -8.72
C LYS A 3 -22.89 -16.69 -9.06
N PRO A 4 -22.97 -15.77 -8.07
CA PRO A 4 -22.79 -14.34 -8.33
C PRO A 4 -21.41 -14.06 -8.93
N THR A 5 -21.36 -13.12 -9.87
CA THR A 5 -20.13 -12.73 -10.56
C THR A 5 -19.61 -11.41 -10.01
N VAL A 6 -18.39 -11.45 -9.48
CA VAL A 6 -17.65 -10.26 -8.98
C VAL A 6 -16.59 -9.88 -10.00
N LEU A 7 -16.65 -8.64 -10.52
CA LEU A 7 -15.60 -8.11 -11.37
C LEU A 7 -14.58 -7.34 -10.53
N LEU A 8 -13.32 -7.72 -10.66
CA LEU A 8 -12.18 -6.97 -10.12
C LEU A 8 -11.47 -6.22 -11.25
N ASP A 9 -11.31 -4.91 -11.07
CA ASP A 9 -10.52 -4.09 -11.99
C ASP A 9 -9.04 -4.20 -11.64
N LEU A 10 -8.28 -4.98 -12.42
CA LEU A 10 -6.87 -5.28 -12.22
C LEU A 10 -5.98 -4.64 -13.29
N SER A 11 -6.22 -3.39 -13.61
CA SER A 11 -5.55 -2.70 -14.71
C SER A 11 -4.10 -2.30 -14.46
N GLU A 12 -3.63 -2.36 -13.24
CA GLU A 12 -2.24 -2.09 -12.84
C GLU A 12 -1.43 -3.38 -12.64
N ILE A 13 -2.00 -4.55 -12.91
CA ILE A 13 -1.40 -5.87 -12.65
C ILE A 13 -0.01 -6.06 -13.29
N ASN A 14 0.26 -5.43 -14.44
CA ASN A 14 1.56 -5.47 -15.10
C ASN A 14 2.61 -4.51 -14.51
N ASN A 15 2.23 -3.68 -13.54
CA ASN A 15 3.12 -2.70 -12.91
C ASN A 15 3.78 -3.25 -11.66
N TYR A 16 4.66 -4.23 -11.83
CA TYR A 16 5.30 -4.98 -10.73
C TYR A 16 6.07 -4.11 -9.73
N SER A 17 6.56 -2.96 -10.15
CA SER A 17 7.33 -2.06 -9.29
C SER A 17 6.47 -1.11 -8.47
N SER A 18 5.14 -1.17 -8.61
CA SER A 18 4.20 -0.35 -7.84
C SER A 18 3.46 -1.17 -6.79
N GLY A 19 3.11 -0.54 -5.66
CA GLY A 19 2.27 -1.16 -4.64
C GLY A 19 0.92 -1.63 -5.19
N PHE A 20 0.33 -0.91 -6.18
CA PHE A 20 -0.91 -1.34 -6.83
C PHE A 20 -0.73 -2.60 -7.67
N GLY A 21 0.36 -2.70 -8.42
CA GLY A 21 0.62 -3.90 -9.21
C GLY A 21 0.87 -5.13 -8.34
N GLN A 22 1.58 -5.00 -7.24
CA GLN A 22 1.76 -6.08 -6.26
C GLN A 22 0.42 -6.49 -5.64
N LEU A 23 -0.42 -5.53 -5.24
CA LEU A 23 -1.74 -5.77 -4.70
C LEU A 23 -2.62 -6.54 -5.70
N GLU A 24 -2.70 -6.06 -6.96
CA GLU A 24 -3.54 -6.68 -7.99
C GLU A 24 -3.04 -8.07 -8.41
N ASN A 25 -1.73 -8.32 -8.35
CA ASN A 25 -1.17 -9.67 -8.53
C ASN A 25 -1.62 -10.62 -7.43
N ASN A 26 -1.58 -10.19 -6.17
CA ASN A 26 -2.09 -11.01 -5.06
C ASN A 26 -3.61 -11.20 -5.15
N TYR A 27 -4.36 -10.18 -5.53
CA TYR A 27 -5.81 -10.30 -5.76
C TYR A 27 -6.16 -11.33 -6.82
N SER A 28 -5.42 -11.34 -7.94
CA SER A 28 -5.70 -12.25 -9.05
C SER A 28 -5.60 -13.73 -8.66
N ARG A 29 -4.81 -14.05 -7.66
CA ARG A 29 -4.59 -15.41 -7.16
C ARG A 29 -5.48 -15.71 -5.95
N LEU A 30 -5.46 -14.82 -4.95
CA LEU A 30 -6.03 -15.11 -3.64
C LEU A 30 -7.57 -15.02 -3.57
N PHE A 31 -8.19 -14.11 -4.33
CA PHE A 31 -9.65 -14.01 -4.31
C PHE A 31 -10.35 -15.30 -4.76
N PRO A 32 -9.98 -15.93 -5.89
CA PRO A 32 -10.59 -17.20 -6.27
C PRO A 32 -10.24 -18.36 -5.33
N GLU A 33 -9.05 -18.34 -4.74
CA GLU A 33 -8.59 -19.36 -3.79
C GLU A 33 -9.41 -19.30 -2.49
N GLU A 34 -9.53 -18.11 -1.88
CA GLU A 34 -10.25 -17.93 -0.60
C GLU A 34 -11.78 -18.02 -0.76
N ALA A 35 -12.34 -17.60 -1.89
CA ALA A 35 -13.77 -17.68 -2.14
C ALA A 35 -14.25 -19.09 -2.47
N GLY A 36 -13.38 -19.96 -2.98
CA GLY A 36 -13.74 -21.29 -3.43
C GLY A 36 -14.89 -21.26 -4.44
N ASP A 37 -15.98 -21.98 -4.09
CA ASP A 37 -17.15 -22.10 -4.96
C ASP A 37 -18.25 -21.07 -4.72
N SER A 38 -18.06 -20.12 -3.79
CA SER A 38 -19.12 -19.16 -3.40
C SER A 38 -19.35 -18.06 -4.45
N LEU A 39 -18.28 -17.60 -5.13
CA LEU A 39 -18.31 -16.51 -6.10
C LEU A 39 -17.60 -16.91 -7.40
N HIS A 40 -18.03 -16.30 -8.52
CA HIS A 40 -17.28 -16.33 -9.79
C HIS A 40 -16.56 -14.99 -9.98
N PHE A 41 -15.24 -15.03 -10.29
CA PHE A 41 -14.47 -13.83 -10.53
C PHE A 41 -14.31 -13.55 -12.02
N HIS A 42 -14.48 -12.29 -12.37
CA HIS A 42 -14.21 -11.76 -13.70
C HIS A 42 -13.16 -10.63 -13.59
N TYR A 43 -12.05 -10.75 -14.30
CA TYR A 43 -10.99 -9.75 -14.24
C TYR A 43 -11.01 -8.81 -15.44
N LEU A 44 -10.95 -7.51 -15.14
CA LEU A 44 -10.71 -6.48 -16.13
C LEU A 44 -9.21 -6.20 -16.19
N LEU A 45 -8.55 -6.65 -17.27
CA LEU A 45 -7.10 -6.67 -17.40
C LEU A 45 -6.60 -5.60 -18.39
N PRO A 46 -5.35 -5.11 -18.23
CA PRO A 46 -4.72 -4.29 -19.26
C PRO A 46 -4.51 -5.09 -20.54
N PRO A 47 -4.38 -4.41 -21.71
CA PRO A 47 -3.92 -5.06 -22.92
C PRO A 47 -2.55 -5.73 -22.68
N ASN A 48 -2.35 -6.91 -23.28
CA ASN A 48 -1.09 -7.67 -23.16
C ASN A 48 -0.75 -8.09 -21.72
N CYS A 49 -1.76 -8.50 -20.94
CA CYS A 49 -1.52 -9.19 -19.70
C CYS A 49 -1.02 -10.61 -20.01
N ASP A 50 0.23 -10.88 -19.64
CA ASP A 50 0.93 -12.16 -19.84
C ASP A 50 0.92 -13.07 -18.59
N LYS A 51 0.16 -12.67 -17.59
CA LYS A 51 0.05 -13.43 -16.32
C LYS A 51 -0.69 -14.73 -16.49
N ALA A 52 -0.14 -15.79 -15.89
CA ALA A 52 -0.88 -17.01 -15.62
C ALA A 52 -1.97 -16.72 -14.58
N LEU A 53 -3.22 -16.88 -14.98
CA LEU A 53 -4.39 -16.66 -14.13
C LEU A 53 -5.02 -18.02 -13.76
N PRO A 54 -5.71 -18.11 -12.62
CA PRO A 54 -6.47 -19.32 -12.27
C PRO A 54 -7.49 -19.69 -13.36
N ALA A 55 -7.61 -20.97 -13.68
CA ALA A 55 -8.47 -21.46 -14.77
C ALA A 55 -9.97 -21.16 -14.57
N GLN A 56 -10.39 -20.97 -13.32
CA GLN A 56 -11.79 -20.71 -12.95
C GLN A 56 -12.23 -19.26 -13.13
N VAL A 57 -11.33 -18.35 -13.51
CA VAL A 57 -11.68 -16.93 -13.71
C VAL A 57 -11.95 -16.62 -15.18
N SER A 58 -12.89 -15.71 -15.40
CA SER A 58 -13.11 -15.13 -16.73
C SER A 58 -12.43 -13.75 -16.85
N THR A 59 -12.11 -13.32 -18.07
CA THR A 59 -11.35 -12.09 -18.28
C THR A 59 -11.91 -11.24 -19.40
N THR A 60 -11.70 -9.92 -19.30
CA THR A 60 -11.91 -8.97 -20.39
C THR A 60 -10.74 -8.01 -20.46
N SER A 61 -10.14 -7.84 -21.64
CA SER A 61 -9.10 -6.83 -21.86
C SER A 61 -9.72 -5.44 -22.01
N PHE A 62 -9.20 -4.52 -21.23
CA PHE A 62 -9.68 -3.16 -21.28
C PHE A 62 -8.92 -2.33 -22.32
N ARG A 63 -9.66 -1.60 -23.16
CA ARG A 63 -9.09 -0.68 -24.16
C ARG A 63 -9.09 0.75 -23.63
N ARG A 64 -7.93 1.25 -23.16
CA ARG A 64 -7.78 2.51 -22.40
C ARG A 64 -8.47 3.73 -23.04
N LYS A 65 -8.34 3.93 -24.33
CA LYS A 65 -8.98 5.05 -25.05
C LYS A 65 -10.48 4.86 -25.21
N PHE A 66 -10.91 3.65 -25.54
CA PHE A 66 -12.30 3.32 -25.81
C PHE A 66 -13.15 3.29 -24.52
N HIS A 67 -12.74 2.56 -23.52
CA HIS A 67 -13.49 2.40 -22.25
C HIS A 67 -13.47 3.66 -21.36
N LYS A 68 -12.72 4.68 -21.74
CA LYS A 68 -12.87 6.01 -21.11
C LYS A 68 -14.24 6.63 -21.38
N PHE A 69 -14.82 6.35 -22.54
CA PHE A 69 -16.07 6.97 -23.02
C PHE A 69 -17.21 5.97 -23.16
N PHE A 70 -16.92 4.71 -23.45
CA PHE A 70 -17.90 3.67 -23.81
C PHE A 70 -17.80 2.49 -22.86
N THR A 71 -18.95 1.84 -22.62
CA THR A 71 -19.05 0.60 -21.82
C THR A 71 -19.26 -0.64 -22.69
N LYS A 72 -19.31 -0.49 -24.04
CA LYS A 72 -19.49 -1.61 -24.97
C LYS A 72 -18.35 -2.61 -24.83
N GLY A 73 -18.70 -3.89 -24.66
CA GLY A 73 -17.73 -4.98 -24.47
C GLY A 73 -17.29 -5.19 -23.02
N LEU A 74 -17.79 -4.38 -22.08
CA LEU A 74 -17.68 -4.70 -20.67
C LEU A 74 -18.80 -5.64 -20.25
N PRO A 75 -18.53 -6.65 -19.40
CA PRO A 75 -19.55 -7.58 -18.96
C PRO A 75 -20.58 -6.92 -18.05
N ALA A 76 -21.77 -7.49 -18.01
CA ALA A 76 -22.71 -7.25 -16.91
C ALA A 76 -22.39 -8.24 -15.78
N VAL A 77 -22.26 -7.72 -14.57
CA VAL A 77 -21.86 -8.49 -13.39
C VAL A 77 -22.74 -8.14 -12.20
N ASP A 78 -22.76 -9.01 -11.20
CA ASP A 78 -23.55 -8.77 -10.00
C ASP A 78 -22.87 -7.73 -9.12
N LEU A 79 -21.53 -7.78 -8.95
CA LEU A 79 -20.77 -6.80 -8.23
C LEU A 79 -19.55 -6.34 -9.03
N TRP A 80 -19.30 -5.02 -9.05
CA TRP A 80 -18.09 -4.43 -9.64
C TRP A 80 -17.24 -3.79 -8.56
N HIS A 81 -16.00 -4.23 -8.41
CA HIS A 81 -15.05 -3.62 -7.49
C HIS A 81 -13.94 -2.87 -8.26
N THR A 82 -13.92 -1.56 -8.10
CA THR A 82 -12.82 -0.69 -8.50
C THR A 82 -11.78 -0.69 -7.38
N THR A 83 -10.69 -1.40 -7.58
CA THR A 83 -9.71 -1.72 -6.54
C THR A 83 -8.81 -0.55 -6.14
N ASN A 84 -8.81 0.55 -6.93
CA ASN A 84 -8.12 1.79 -6.59
C ASN A 84 -8.70 3.00 -7.32
N GLN A 85 -8.54 4.20 -6.75
CA GLN A 85 -9.08 5.45 -7.29
C GLN A 85 -8.47 5.89 -8.64
N LEU A 86 -7.36 5.33 -9.09
CA LEU A 86 -6.75 5.66 -10.39
C LEU A 86 -7.58 5.10 -11.55
N GLN A 87 -8.32 4.04 -11.30
CA GLN A 87 -9.18 3.34 -12.27
C GLN A 87 -10.42 4.16 -12.65
N LEU A 88 -10.78 5.17 -11.88
CA LEU A 88 -11.93 6.07 -12.13
C LEU A 88 -11.86 6.88 -13.43
N LYS A 89 -10.77 6.76 -14.19
CA LYS A 89 -10.65 7.33 -15.53
C LYS A 89 -11.50 6.57 -16.57
N ARG A 90 -12.05 5.42 -16.21
CA ARG A 90 -12.89 4.56 -17.05
C ARG A 90 -14.34 4.60 -16.58
N LYS A 91 -15.25 4.24 -17.50
CA LYS A 91 -16.62 3.94 -17.12
C LYS A 91 -16.71 2.50 -16.60
N CYS A 92 -17.39 2.32 -15.50
CA CYS A 92 -17.81 1.02 -15.02
C CYS A 92 -18.91 0.47 -15.94
N GLY A 93 -18.92 -0.83 -16.19
CA GLY A 93 -19.98 -1.54 -16.92
C GLY A 93 -21.31 -1.59 -16.15
N LYS A 94 -22.23 -2.44 -16.60
CA LYS A 94 -23.46 -2.73 -15.87
C LYS A 94 -23.12 -3.61 -14.65
N CYS A 95 -23.51 -3.17 -13.48
CA CYS A 95 -23.42 -3.96 -12.24
C CYS A 95 -24.60 -3.60 -11.35
N THR A 96 -24.98 -4.54 -10.49
CA THR A 96 -26.03 -4.33 -9.52
C THR A 96 -25.46 -3.64 -8.28
N LYS A 97 -24.31 -4.07 -7.81
CA LYS A 97 -23.58 -3.48 -6.67
C LYS A 97 -22.20 -2.96 -7.12
N TYR A 98 -21.76 -1.87 -6.51
CA TYR A 98 -20.51 -1.21 -6.84
C TYR A 98 -19.68 -0.90 -5.59
N VAL A 99 -18.49 -1.48 -5.51
CA VAL A 99 -17.49 -1.23 -4.45
C VAL A 99 -16.37 -0.37 -4.99
N LEU A 100 -15.97 0.64 -4.22
CA LEU A 100 -14.88 1.56 -4.54
C LEU A 100 -13.85 1.56 -3.41
N THR A 101 -12.62 1.13 -3.69
CA THR A 101 -11.49 1.28 -2.75
C THR A 101 -10.72 2.56 -2.99
N ILE A 102 -10.47 3.31 -1.92
CA ILE A 102 -9.67 4.54 -1.92
C ILE A 102 -8.42 4.29 -1.08
N HIS A 103 -7.23 4.37 -1.73
CA HIS A 103 -5.95 4.13 -1.07
C HIS A 103 -5.35 5.40 -0.44
N ASP A 104 -5.55 6.54 -1.06
CA ASP A 104 -5.07 7.83 -0.57
C ASP A 104 -5.80 8.99 -1.25
N LEU A 105 -5.64 10.17 -0.68
CA LEU A 105 -6.06 11.44 -1.28
C LEU A 105 -4.85 12.35 -1.58
N ASN A 106 -3.68 11.77 -1.87
CA ASN A 106 -2.43 12.49 -2.12
C ASN A 106 -2.54 13.55 -3.25
N TYR A 107 -3.50 13.38 -4.17
CA TYR A 107 -3.74 14.37 -5.22
C TYR A 107 -4.13 15.75 -4.66
N LEU A 108 -4.65 15.82 -3.43
CA LEU A 108 -5.01 17.08 -2.77
C LEU A 108 -3.79 17.96 -2.51
N THR A 109 -2.64 17.35 -2.25
CA THR A 109 -1.38 18.05 -1.96
C THR A 109 -0.38 18.04 -3.12
N GLU A 110 -0.40 16.98 -3.95
CA GLU A 110 0.60 16.78 -5.00
C GLU A 110 0.23 17.44 -6.34
N LYS A 111 -1.04 17.79 -6.56
CA LYS A 111 -1.50 18.30 -7.88
C LYS A 111 -1.86 19.77 -7.84
N GLY A 112 -1.64 20.43 -8.96
CA GLY A 112 -2.10 21.81 -9.16
C GLY A 112 -3.65 21.91 -9.18
N TRP A 113 -4.17 23.08 -8.88
CA TRP A 113 -5.59 23.37 -8.63
C TRP A 113 -6.57 22.78 -9.64
N LEU A 114 -6.38 22.99 -10.96
CA LEU A 114 -7.28 22.45 -11.99
C LEU A 114 -7.31 20.92 -12.01
N SER A 115 -6.15 20.28 -11.84
CA SER A 115 -6.05 18.83 -11.81
C SER A 115 -6.69 18.27 -10.55
N ARG A 116 -6.50 18.93 -9.40
CA ARG A 116 -7.11 18.61 -8.11
C ARG A 116 -8.64 18.64 -8.22
N MET A 117 -9.20 19.73 -8.74
CA MET A 117 -10.64 19.87 -8.94
C MET A 117 -11.23 18.76 -9.84
N LYS A 118 -10.57 18.44 -10.96
CA LYS A 118 -11.02 17.34 -11.84
C LYS A 118 -11.00 15.98 -11.14
N HIS A 119 -9.98 15.72 -10.34
CA HIS A 119 -9.91 14.46 -9.56
C HIS A 119 -10.99 14.41 -8.49
N HIS A 120 -11.19 15.51 -7.77
CA HIS A 120 -12.19 15.62 -6.71
C HIS A 120 -13.60 15.38 -7.25
N ILE A 121 -14.02 16.07 -8.33
CA ILE A 121 -15.32 15.87 -8.96
C ILE A 121 -15.51 14.41 -9.42
N ARG A 122 -14.47 13.80 -10.00
CA ARG A 122 -14.55 12.41 -10.47
C ARG A 122 -14.73 11.44 -9.31
N LEU A 123 -13.96 11.64 -8.24
CA LEU A 123 -14.03 10.80 -7.05
C LEU A 123 -15.37 10.98 -6.33
N GLN A 124 -15.88 12.22 -6.18
CA GLN A 124 -17.21 12.47 -5.63
C GLN A 124 -18.32 11.74 -6.40
N ARG A 125 -18.25 11.76 -7.75
CA ARG A 125 -19.24 11.03 -8.58
C ARG A 125 -19.15 9.51 -8.40
N ALA A 126 -17.96 8.98 -8.20
CA ALA A 126 -17.76 7.56 -7.94
C ALA A 126 -18.27 7.16 -6.55
N ILE A 127 -17.99 7.97 -5.53
CA ILE A 127 -18.48 7.81 -4.17
C ILE A 127 -20.03 7.83 -4.15
N ASN A 128 -20.66 8.79 -4.85
CA ASN A 128 -22.11 8.88 -4.92
C ASN A 128 -22.77 7.65 -5.56
N ARG A 129 -22.06 6.97 -6.45
CA ARG A 129 -22.52 5.77 -7.14
C ARG A 129 -22.27 4.50 -6.32
N ALA A 130 -21.24 4.50 -5.48
CA ALA A 130 -20.81 3.30 -4.76
C ALA A 130 -21.87 2.86 -3.72
N ASP A 131 -22.16 1.56 -3.69
CA ASP A 131 -22.91 0.93 -2.61
C ASP A 131 -22.05 0.85 -1.36
N ALA A 132 -20.77 0.53 -1.51
CA ALA A 132 -19.77 0.59 -0.46
C ALA A 132 -18.50 1.34 -0.92
N VAL A 133 -17.99 2.20 -0.04
CA VAL A 133 -16.67 2.84 -0.18
C VAL A 133 -15.76 2.25 0.85
N THR A 134 -14.63 1.69 0.44
CA THR A 134 -13.62 1.15 1.35
C THR A 134 -12.38 2.05 1.40
N ALA A 135 -11.76 2.10 2.57
CA ALA A 135 -10.52 2.82 2.83
C ALA A 135 -9.48 1.86 3.42
N ILE A 136 -8.22 2.05 3.08
CA ILE A 136 -7.13 1.16 3.51
C ILE A 136 -6.57 1.46 4.90
N SER A 137 -7.10 2.51 5.57
CA SER A 137 -6.78 2.89 6.95
C SER A 137 -7.88 3.80 7.51
N GLN A 138 -7.96 3.93 8.83
CA GLN A 138 -8.85 4.89 9.50
C GLN A 138 -8.49 6.33 9.10
N TYR A 139 -7.18 6.60 8.93
CA TYR A 139 -6.71 7.89 8.45
C TYR A 139 -7.32 8.25 7.10
N VAL A 140 -7.28 7.33 6.12
CA VAL A 140 -7.87 7.54 4.80
C VAL A 140 -9.40 7.64 4.90
N ALA A 141 -10.05 6.82 5.73
CA ALA A 141 -11.48 6.89 5.97
C ALA A 141 -11.90 8.27 6.49
N LYS A 142 -11.19 8.78 7.49
CA LYS A 142 -11.41 10.13 8.04
C LYS A 142 -11.20 11.24 6.99
N GLN A 143 -10.17 11.11 6.14
CA GLN A 143 -9.98 12.05 5.03
C GLN A 143 -11.16 12.03 4.04
N ILE A 144 -11.69 10.83 3.73
CA ILE A 144 -12.85 10.70 2.84
C ILE A 144 -14.07 11.40 3.45
N GLU A 145 -14.33 11.21 4.75
CA GLU A 145 -15.43 11.87 5.46
C GLU A 145 -15.31 13.39 5.49
N GLN A 146 -14.08 13.91 5.59
CA GLN A 146 -13.81 15.35 5.62
C GLN A 146 -13.93 16.02 4.24
N GLU A 147 -13.49 15.34 3.19
CA GLU A 147 -13.36 15.91 1.86
C GLU A 147 -14.58 15.68 0.96
N PHE A 148 -15.39 14.64 1.24
CA PHE A 148 -16.47 14.21 0.35
C PHE A 148 -17.82 14.14 1.05
N ARG A 149 -18.87 14.40 0.27
CA ARG A 149 -20.25 14.18 0.70
C ARG A 149 -20.58 12.70 0.53
N LEU A 150 -20.83 12.03 1.64
CA LEU A 150 -21.32 10.66 1.67
C LEU A 150 -22.85 10.66 1.74
N GLY A 151 -23.51 9.65 1.16
CA GLY A 151 -24.96 9.47 1.29
C GLY A 151 -25.36 9.33 2.78
N LYS A 152 -26.62 9.65 3.10
CA LYS A 152 -27.11 9.61 4.48
C LYS A 152 -26.87 8.24 5.12
N GLY A 153 -26.16 8.23 6.26
CA GLY A 153 -25.81 7.03 7.01
C GLY A 153 -24.63 6.22 6.45
N LYS A 154 -24.08 6.57 5.28
CA LYS A 154 -22.91 5.87 4.70
C LYS A 154 -21.62 6.38 5.35
N LYS A 155 -20.75 5.44 5.72
CA LYS A 155 -19.38 5.67 6.18
C LYS A 155 -18.42 4.82 5.36
N PRO A 156 -17.15 5.25 5.16
CA PRO A 156 -16.15 4.39 4.58
C PRO A 156 -15.91 3.18 5.49
N ILE A 157 -15.84 1.99 4.88
CA ILE A 157 -15.50 0.74 5.56
C ILE A 157 -13.99 0.59 5.53
N VAL A 158 -13.35 0.44 6.68
CA VAL A 158 -11.90 0.26 6.73
C VAL A 158 -11.56 -1.21 6.53
N ILE A 159 -10.82 -1.49 5.46
CA ILE A 159 -10.23 -2.79 5.17
C ILE A 159 -8.73 -2.55 4.96
N TYR A 160 -7.93 -2.85 5.98
CA TYR A 160 -6.49 -2.67 5.93
C TYR A 160 -5.86 -3.49 4.80
N ASN A 161 -4.82 -2.95 4.14
CA ASN A 161 -4.11 -3.67 3.09
C ASN A 161 -3.50 -4.97 3.61
N GLY A 162 -3.55 -6.00 2.76
CA GLY A 162 -2.77 -7.21 2.96
C GLY A 162 -1.28 -6.95 2.74
N VAL A 163 -0.44 -7.55 3.57
CA VAL A 163 1.02 -7.56 3.45
C VAL A 163 1.46 -9.00 3.27
N GLU A 164 2.33 -9.23 2.31
CA GLU A 164 2.87 -10.55 2.03
C GLU A 164 3.81 -10.97 3.16
N HIS A 165 3.72 -12.22 3.60
CA HIS A 165 4.67 -12.76 4.57
C HIS A 165 5.97 -13.10 3.84
N ILE A 166 7.03 -12.35 4.17
CA ILE A 166 8.33 -12.46 3.50
C ILE A 166 9.45 -12.97 4.42
N GLU A 167 9.23 -13.04 5.73
CA GLU A 167 10.18 -13.67 6.65
C GLU A 167 10.37 -15.14 6.31
N GLY A 168 11.61 -15.62 6.33
CA GLY A 168 11.97 -17.01 6.00
C GLY A 168 12.08 -17.33 4.50
N ARG A 169 11.79 -16.37 3.61
CA ARG A 169 12.01 -16.56 2.17
C ARG A 169 13.49 -16.44 1.80
N PRO A 170 13.88 -16.91 0.59
CA PRO A 170 15.26 -16.77 0.11
C PRO A 170 15.74 -15.32 0.18
N ALA A 171 16.96 -15.15 0.70
CA ALA A 171 17.59 -13.87 0.91
C ALA A 171 18.99 -13.87 0.27
N LYS A 172 19.38 -12.71 -0.31
CA LYS A 172 20.69 -12.53 -0.94
C LYS A 172 21.30 -11.21 -0.49
N GLN A 173 22.54 -11.27 0.02
CA GLN A 173 23.26 -10.06 0.39
C GLN A 173 23.50 -9.18 -0.84
N PRO A 174 23.12 -7.89 -0.80
CA PRO A 174 23.46 -6.95 -1.86
C PRO A 174 24.97 -6.72 -1.95
N ALA A 175 25.50 -6.56 -3.16
CA ALA A 175 26.92 -6.31 -3.38
C ALA A 175 27.45 -5.01 -2.74
N PHE A 176 26.55 -4.03 -2.50
CA PHE A 176 26.91 -2.77 -1.85
C PHE A 176 26.93 -2.85 -0.31
N ALA A 177 26.40 -3.91 0.29
CA ALA A 177 26.33 -4.04 1.75
C ALA A 177 27.71 -4.24 2.36
N ARG A 178 28.06 -3.38 3.33
CA ARG A 178 29.34 -3.40 4.05
C ARG A 178 29.24 -4.26 5.31
N GLN A 179 30.38 -4.64 5.87
CA GLN A 179 30.47 -5.30 7.17
C GLN A 179 30.39 -4.26 8.31
N ARG A 180 29.30 -3.51 8.34
CA ARG A 180 28.98 -2.54 9.39
C ARG A 180 27.52 -2.65 9.77
N PRO A 181 27.13 -2.35 11.02
CA PRO A 181 25.73 -2.25 11.38
C PRO A 181 25.07 -1.15 10.54
N PHE A 182 23.84 -1.38 10.10
CA PHE A 182 23.17 -0.45 9.21
C PHE A 182 21.68 -0.28 9.50
N PHE A 183 21.17 0.86 9.10
CA PHE A 183 19.75 1.17 8.98
C PHE A 183 19.29 0.97 7.55
N PHE A 184 18.02 0.61 7.41
CA PHE A 184 17.41 0.37 6.12
C PHE A 184 16.17 1.23 5.92
N THR A 185 15.95 1.71 4.71
CA THR A 185 14.73 2.37 4.26
C THR A 185 14.49 2.07 2.79
N ILE A 186 13.21 1.97 2.39
CA ILE A 186 12.84 1.67 1.00
C ILE A 186 11.61 2.45 0.56
N GLY A 187 11.60 2.83 -0.73
CA GLY A 187 10.47 3.46 -1.38
C GLY A 187 10.85 4.25 -2.64
N GLN A 188 9.87 4.77 -3.36
CA GLN A 188 10.12 5.69 -4.45
C GLN A 188 10.83 6.96 -3.93
N ILE A 189 11.92 7.37 -4.57
CA ILE A 189 12.73 8.51 -4.10
C ILE A 189 12.03 9.83 -4.44
N ARG A 190 10.99 10.13 -3.65
CA ARG A 190 10.15 11.33 -3.79
C ARG A 190 10.26 12.23 -2.56
N LYS A 191 9.96 13.52 -2.73
CA LYS A 191 10.05 14.54 -1.65
C LYS A 191 9.29 14.12 -0.39
N LYS A 192 8.07 13.60 -0.51
CA LYS A 192 7.23 13.20 0.62
C LYS A 192 7.78 12.06 1.49
N LYS A 193 8.75 11.29 0.97
CA LYS A 193 9.39 10.21 1.71
C LYS A 193 10.48 10.69 2.67
N ASN A 194 10.87 11.96 2.60
CA ASN A 194 11.81 12.63 3.51
C ASN A 194 13.16 11.93 3.70
N PHE A 195 13.65 11.22 2.68
CA PHE A 195 14.97 10.58 2.75
C PHE A 195 16.09 11.58 3.07
N GLN A 196 15.95 12.86 2.68
CA GLN A 196 16.90 13.92 3.04
C GLN A 196 17.05 14.08 4.56
N LYS A 197 15.95 13.90 5.32
CA LYS A 197 16.00 13.99 6.78
C LYS A 197 16.73 12.81 7.42
N LEU A 198 16.57 11.62 6.83
CA LEU A 198 17.34 10.45 7.24
C LEU A 198 18.83 10.62 6.94
N VAL A 199 19.21 11.19 5.78
CA VAL A 199 20.61 11.51 5.47
C VAL A 199 21.19 12.54 6.44
N GLU A 200 20.44 13.62 6.76
CA GLU A 200 20.86 14.64 7.74
C GLU A 200 21.08 14.01 9.13
N MET A 201 20.22 13.07 9.55
CA MET A 201 20.32 12.36 10.82
C MET A 201 21.62 11.53 10.93
N MET A 202 22.09 10.96 9.81
CA MET A 202 23.29 10.10 9.82
C MET A 202 24.58 10.82 10.23
N ALA A 203 24.65 12.16 10.16
CA ALA A 203 25.76 12.92 10.70
C ALA A 203 25.93 12.72 12.22
N TYR A 204 24.88 12.35 12.93
CA TYR A 204 24.85 12.13 14.38
C TYR A 204 24.97 10.65 14.78
N LEU A 205 25.05 9.73 13.78
CA LEU A 205 25.08 8.28 13.96
C LEU A 205 26.26 7.66 13.17
N PRO A 206 27.52 8.05 13.47
CA PRO A 206 28.70 7.69 12.65
C PRO A 206 29.02 6.18 12.66
N ASP A 207 28.51 5.43 13.66
CA ASP A 207 28.78 4.00 13.82
C ASP A 207 27.90 3.11 12.92
N TYR A 208 26.91 3.68 12.26
CA TYR A 208 25.95 2.98 11.41
C TYR A 208 26.03 3.46 9.97
N ASP A 209 25.76 2.57 9.04
CA ASP A 209 25.47 2.93 7.64
C ASP A 209 23.97 3.09 7.43
N LEU A 210 23.54 3.85 6.42
CA LEU A 210 22.15 3.94 5.99
C LEU A 210 22.04 3.53 4.52
N TYR A 211 21.25 2.50 4.24
CA TYR A 211 20.91 2.10 2.87
C TYR A 211 19.52 2.61 2.50
N ILE A 212 19.48 3.47 1.49
CA ILE A 212 18.26 4.04 0.91
C ILE A 212 18.01 3.33 -0.42
N CYS A 213 17.00 2.46 -0.46
CA CYS A 213 16.69 1.66 -1.63
C CYS A 213 15.36 2.06 -2.27
N GLY A 214 15.19 1.69 -3.54
CA GLY A 214 13.95 1.89 -4.28
C GLY A 214 14.12 2.65 -5.59
N ASP A 215 12.99 3.01 -6.20
CA ASP A 215 12.98 3.63 -7.51
C ASP A 215 13.49 5.08 -7.46
N ASP A 216 14.64 5.31 -8.10
CA ASP A 216 15.41 6.56 -8.05
C ASP A 216 15.41 7.35 -9.37
N HIS A 217 14.55 6.99 -10.34
CA HIS A 217 14.43 7.76 -11.59
C HIS A 217 13.73 9.11 -11.42
N PHE A 218 13.15 9.39 -10.26
CA PHE A 218 12.53 10.68 -9.95
C PHE A 218 13.56 11.80 -9.79
N SER A 219 13.19 13.02 -10.19
CA SER A 219 14.07 14.19 -10.12
C SER A 219 14.66 14.45 -8.73
N PHE A 220 13.92 14.09 -7.67
CA PHE A 220 14.33 14.25 -6.29
C PHE A 220 15.54 13.37 -5.90
N ALA A 221 15.75 12.23 -6.58
CA ALA A 221 16.90 11.35 -6.34
C ALA A 221 18.25 12.06 -6.54
N ARG A 222 18.31 13.03 -7.47
CA ARG A 222 19.53 13.85 -7.67
C ARG A 222 19.90 14.65 -6.42
N ARG A 223 18.90 15.15 -5.68
CA ARG A 223 19.14 15.84 -4.41
C ARG A 223 19.70 14.86 -3.37
N ILE A 224 19.11 13.69 -3.23
CA ILE A 224 19.58 12.67 -2.26
C ILE A 224 21.01 12.25 -2.59
N ARG A 225 21.35 11.97 -3.87
CA ARG A 225 22.74 11.64 -4.27
C ARG A 225 23.74 12.72 -3.87
N ARG A 226 23.39 14.01 -4.05
CA ARG A 226 24.27 15.12 -3.63
C ARG A 226 24.42 15.16 -2.12
N GLN A 227 23.35 14.96 -1.36
CA GLN A 227 23.40 14.98 0.10
C GLN A 227 24.21 13.79 0.66
N THR A 228 24.03 12.58 0.14
CA THR A 228 24.82 11.43 0.57
C THR A 228 26.31 11.59 0.24
N ALA A 229 26.64 12.15 -0.93
CA ALA A 229 28.01 12.43 -1.33
C ALA A 229 28.67 13.54 -0.52
N ALA A 230 27.89 14.51 -0.04
CA ALA A 230 28.37 15.65 0.76
C ALA A 230 28.38 15.38 2.27
N LEU A 231 27.87 14.23 2.71
CA LEU A 231 27.81 13.88 4.13
C LEU A 231 29.23 13.59 4.67
N PRO A 232 29.74 14.36 5.65
CA PRO A 232 31.13 14.22 6.12
C PRO A 232 31.46 12.82 6.67
N THR A 233 30.47 12.16 7.26
CA THR A 233 30.61 10.81 7.80
C THR A 233 30.64 9.71 6.71
N GLY A 234 30.21 10.00 5.49
CA GLY A 234 30.23 9.08 4.36
C GLY A 234 29.44 7.78 4.59
N ASN A 235 28.44 7.80 5.46
CA ASN A 235 27.73 6.62 5.96
C ASN A 235 26.25 6.54 5.51
N ALA A 236 25.88 7.24 4.43
CA ALA A 236 24.56 7.12 3.82
C ALA A 236 24.68 6.85 2.33
N PHE A 237 23.91 5.89 1.80
CA PHE A 237 24.04 5.39 0.44
C PHE A 237 22.69 5.32 -0.24
N LEU A 238 22.57 5.93 -1.43
CA LEU A 238 21.44 5.73 -2.33
C LEU A 238 21.75 4.55 -3.24
N CYS A 239 21.09 3.40 -2.97
CA CYS A 239 21.41 2.11 -3.59
C CYS A 239 20.59 1.81 -4.86
N GLY A 240 19.53 2.61 -5.14
CA GLY A 240 18.64 2.35 -6.28
C GLY A 240 17.70 1.16 -6.07
N LYS A 241 17.21 0.58 -7.17
CA LYS A 241 16.34 -0.60 -7.13
C LYS A 241 17.12 -1.83 -6.70
N ILE A 242 16.48 -2.67 -5.91
CA ILE A 242 17.01 -3.95 -5.42
C ILE A 242 16.06 -5.08 -5.78
N SER A 243 16.58 -6.32 -5.79
CA SER A 243 15.74 -7.51 -5.95
C SER A 243 14.92 -7.81 -4.69
N GLU A 244 13.94 -8.70 -4.80
CA GLU A 244 13.13 -9.12 -3.65
C GLU A 244 13.99 -9.85 -2.62
N GLU A 245 14.93 -10.72 -3.05
CA GLU A 245 15.86 -11.41 -2.16
C GLU A 245 16.83 -10.47 -1.45
N GLU A 246 17.28 -9.40 -2.13
CA GLU A 246 18.09 -8.35 -1.52
C GLU A 246 17.29 -7.53 -0.51
N LYS A 247 16.02 -7.23 -0.80
CA LYS A 247 15.10 -6.57 0.14
C LYS A 247 14.91 -7.40 1.41
N ILE A 248 14.67 -8.70 1.27
CA ILE A 248 14.53 -9.63 2.38
C ILE A 248 15.81 -9.67 3.21
N TRP A 249 16.97 -9.75 2.58
CA TRP A 249 18.24 -9.72 3.29
C TRP A 249 18.44 -8.43 4.09
N LEU A 250 18.10 -7.27 3.51
CA LEU A 250 18.23 -5.98 4.17
C LEU A 250 17.30 -5.87 5.39
N TYR A 251 16.05 -6.31 5.28
CA TYR A 251 15.14 -6.39 6.44
C TYR A 251 15.70 -7.33 7.51
N ALA A 252 16.16 -8.52 7.13
CA ALA A 252 16.67 -9.52 8.08
C ALA A 252 17.93 -9.05 8.84
N ASN A 253 18.78 -8.21 8.24
CA ASN A 253 20.08 -7.85 8.78
C ASN A 253 20.21 -6.39 9.25
N CYS A 254 19.24 -5.51 8.98
CA CYS A 254 19.30 -4.13 9.50
C CYS A 254 19.16 -4.09 11.02
N ARG A 255 19.76 -3.04 11.62
CA ARG A 255 19.60 -2.74 13.05
C ARG A 255 18.30 -1.99 13.31
N ALA A 256 17.81 -1.22 12.36
CA ALA A 256 16.49 -0.61 12.42
C ALA A 256 15.99 -0.30 11.00
N PHE A 257 14.67 -0.28 10.86
CA PHE A 257 13.98 0.25 9.69
C PHE A 257 13.53 1.68 9.95
N LEU A 258 13.86 2.58 9.04
CA LEU A 258 13.61 4.02 9.20
C LEU A 258 12.63 4.52 8.16
N PHE A 259 11.54 5.17 8.58
CA PHE A 259 10.48 5.58 7.68
C PHE A 259 9.94 6.99 8.00
N ALA A 260 10.59 8.02 7.48
CA ALA A 260 10.29 9.43 7.73
C ALA A 260 9.22 10.03 6.80
N SER A 261 8.37 9.20 6.19
CA SER A 261 7.39 9.64 5.19
C SER A 261 6.31 10.56 5.77
N GLU A 262 5.94 11.62 5.02
CA GLU A 262 4.85 12.55 5.34
C GLU A 262 3.55 12.28 4.56
N GLY A 263 3.54 11.28 3.68
CA GLY A 263 2.39 11.05 2.81
C GLY A 263 2.16 9.59 2.48
N GLU A 264 1.54 8.84 3.41
CA GLU A 264 1.18 7.43 3.24
C GLU A 264 -0.32 7.22 3.41
N GLY A 265 -0.85 6.24 2.68
CA GLY A 265 -2.18 5.71 2.92
C GLY A 265 -2.18 4.49 3.83
N PHE A 266 -1.01 3.76 3.89
CA PHE A 266 -0.84 2.58 4.73
C PHE A 266 0.58 2.43 5.30
N GLY A 267 1.60 2.21 4.47
CA GLY A 267 2.98 2.01 4.93
C GLY A 267 3.42 0.54 4.92
N LEU A 268 3.18 -0.18 3.81
CA LEU A 268 3.57 -1.58 3.64
C LEU A 268 4.98 -1.91 4.14
N PRO A 269 6.04 -1.10 3.82
CA PRO A 269 7.41 -1.40 4.24
C PRO A 269 7.61 -1.45 5.76
N VAL A 270 6.76 -0.74 6.52
CA VAL A 270 6.82 -0.75 7.98
C VAL A 270 6.39 -2.11 8.53
N ILE A 271 5.29 -2.65 8.01
CA ILE A 271 4.79 -3.98 8.40
C ILE A 271 5.75 -5.08 7.90
N GLU A 272 6.33 -4.92 6.71
CA GLU A 272 7.41 -5.82 6.25
C GLU A 272 8.58 -5.87 7.25
N ALA A 273 9.05 -4.72 7.76
CA ALA A 273 10.13 -4.67 8.74
C ALA A 273 9.75 -5.34 10.07
N MET A 274 8.50 -5.11 10.54
CA MET A 274 7.97 -5.72 11.77
C MET A 274 7.90 -7.24 11.70
N GLN A 275 7.68 -7.85 10.52
CA GLN A 275 7.74 -9.31 10.36
C GLN A 275 9.09 -9.88 10.79
N PHE A 276 10.18 -9.12 10.55
CA PHE A 276 11.54 -9.52 10.95
C PHE A 276 11.90 -9.13 12.40
N GLY A 277 10.96 -8.58 13.18
CA GLY A 277 11.22 -8.11 14.54
C GLY A 277 12.31 -7.05 14.58
N LYS A 278 12.27 -6.06 13.68
CA LYS A 278 13.26 -4.98 13.61
C LYS A 278 12.74 -3.72 14.26
N ALA A 279 13.59 -3.08 15.05
CA ALA A 279 13.25 -1.76 15.57
C ALA A 279 12.80 -0.83 14.45
N VAL A 280 11.57 -0.32 14.53
CA VAL A 280 10.96 0.51 13.50
C VAL A 280 10.83 1.94 14.01
N PHE A 281 11.34 2.90 13.25
CA PHE A 281 11.23 4.32 13.53
C PHE A 281 10.42 5.01 12.43
N ILE A 282 9.36 5.70 12.81
CA ILE A 282 8.42 6.35 11.89
C ILE A 282 8.21 7.83 12.19
N ALA A 283 7.85 8.60 11.18
CA ALA A 283 7.32 9.95 11.40
C ALA A 283 5.91 9.89 12.01
N ASN A 284 5.61 10.79 12.95
CA ASN A 284 4.26 11.00 13.47
C ASN A 284 3.39 11.69 12.40
N ARG A 285 3.10 10.99 11.31
CA ARG A 285 2.36 11.54 10.16
C ARG A 285 1.42 10.51 9.56
N THR A 286 0.27 11.00 9.08
CA THR A 286 -0.73 10.24 8.31
C THR A 286 -1.20 8.99 9.04
N CYS A 287 -1.24 7.85 8.34
CA CYS A 287 -1.66 6.56 8.90
C CYS A 287 -0.56 5.81 9.68
N LEU A 288 0.70 6.28 9.68
CA LEU A 288 1.81 5.51 10.23
C LEU A 288 1.64 5.16 11.71
N PRO A 289 1.26 6.09 12.62
CA PRO A 289 1.02 5.74 14.02
C PRO A 289 -0.12 4.73 14.19
N GLU A 290 -1.18 4.84 13.39
CA GLU A 290 -2.30 3.89 13.37
C GLU A 290 -1.86 2.48 12.98
N ILE A 291 -1.11 2.37 11.88
CA ILE A 291 -0.68 1.08 11.34
C ILE A 291 0.34 0.40 12.22
N CYS A 292 1.23 1.16 12.85
CA CYS A 292 2.25 0.61 13.74
C CYS A 292 1.74 0.33 15.16
N GLY A 293 0.67 0.99 15.58
CA GLY A 293 0.22 0.94 16.97
C GLY A 293 1.32 1.36 17.94
N SER A 294 1.48 0.64 19.03
CA SER A 294 2.53 0.87 20.04
C SER A 294 3.88 0.21 19.70
N HIS A 295 4.01 -0.41 18.52
CA HIS A 295 5.16 -1.25 18.19
C HIS A 295 6.29 -0.51 17.44
N ALA A 296 6.11 0.78 17.08
CA ALA A 296 7.16 1.60 16.50
C ALA A 296 7.60 2.72 17.45
N PHE A 297 8.80 3.23 17.23
CA PHE A 297 9.29 4.47 17.83
C PHE A 297 8.88 5.64 16.92
N ILE A 298 8.33 6.69 17.50
CA ILE A 298 7.69 7.77 16.75
C ILE A 298 8.54 9.05 16.85
N TRP A 299 8.93 9.58 15.70
CA TRP A 299 9.51 10.91 15.62
C TRP A 299 8.39 11.96 15.54
N ASP A 300 8.19 12.72 16.59
CA ASP A 300 7.24 13.86 16.60
C ASP A 300 7.76 15.02 15.73
N THR A 301 9.06 15.16 15.65
CA THR A 301 9.77 16.12 14.80
C THR A 301 10.79 15.40 13.90
N LEU A 302 10.99 15.93 12.70
CA LEU A 302 12.00 15.45 11.76
C LEU A 302 13.27 16.30 11.77
N GLU A 303 13.65 16.80 12.95
CA GLU A 303 14.93 17.47 13.17
C GLU A 303 16.02 16.43 13.44
N ALA A 304 17.07 16.46 12.63
CA ALA A 304 18.10 15.42 12.59
C ALA A 304 18.74 15.09 13.96
N PRO A 305 19.10 16.05 14.83
CA PRO A 305 19.64 15.74 16.15
C PRO A 305 18.64 14.97 17.04
N GLN A 306 17.36 15.39 17.02
CA GLN A 306 16.30 14.78 17.83
C GLN A 306 15.95 13.38 17.32
N MET A 307 15.91 13.21 15.98
CA MET A 307 15.72 11.89 15.37
C MET A 307 16.84 10.92 15.80
N ALA A 308 18.09 11.37 15.71
CA ALA A 308 19.24 10.55 16.10
C ALA A 308 19.26 10.23 17.60
N GLN A 309 18.85 11.18 18.44
CA GLN A 309 18.78 10.97 19.90
C GLN A 309 17.78 9.86 20.21
N LEU A 310 16.57 9.88 19.65
CA LEU A 310 15.58 8.83 19.85
C LEU A 310 16.11 7.44 19.43
N VAL A 311 16.86 7.36 18.32
CA VAL A 311 17.50 6.11 17.87
C VAL A 311 18.51 5.63 18.91
N LYS A 312 19.37 6.50 19.44
CA LYS A 312 20.37 6.15 20.46
C LYS A 312 19.73 5.67 21.75
N ASP A 313 18.63 6.30 22.17
CA ASP A 313 17.96 5.99 23.43
C ASP A 313 17.19 4.67 23.36
N CYS A 314 16.55 4.38 22.23
CA CYS A 314 15.60 3.27 22.13
C CYS A 314 16.22 1.99 21.54
N LEU A 315 17.17 2.11 20.61
CA LEU A 315 17.68 0.96 19.85
C LEU A 315 18.41 -0.09 20.73
N PRO A 316 19.25 0.28 21.72
CA PRO A 316 19.93 -0.71 22.55
C PRO A 316 18.98 -1.58 23.38
N GLY A 317 17.93 -0.98 23.95
CA GLY A 317 16.93 -1.68 24.77
C GLY A 317 15.98 -2.55 23.96
N PHE A 318 15.71 -2.19 22.70
CA PHE A 318 14.76 -2.93 21.85
C PHE A 318 15.13 -4.41 21.70
N TYR A 319 16.39 -4.71 21.44
CA TYR A 319 16.87 -6.09 21.22
C TYR A 319 17.08 -6.89 22.51
N GLN A 320 16.85 -6.29 23.68
CA GLN A 320 16.83 -6.97 24.98
C GLN A 320 15.39 -7.34 25.40
N ASP A 321 14.40 -6.84 24.71
CA ASP A 321 12.97 -7.03 24.99
C ASP A 321 12.36 -8.04 23.98
N GLU A 322 12.51 -9.33 24.29
CA GLU A 322 11.99 -10.41 23.43
C GLU A 322 10.44 -10.39 23.35
N GLU A 323 9.77 -9.99 24.43
CA GLU A 323 8.30 -9.90 24.46
C GLU A 323 7.83 -8.81 23.51
N ARG A 324 8.50 -7.68 23.48
CA ARG A 324 8.20 -6.59 22.55
C ARG A 324 8.41 -7.03 21.10
N ILE A 325 9.50 -7.73 20.79
CA ILE A 325 9.79 -8.25 19.43
C ILE A 325 8.71 -9.26 19.01
N ALA A 326 8.32 -10.16 19.91
CA ALA A 326 7.25 -11.13 19.63
C ALA A 326 5.90 -10.43 19.38
N ALA A 327 5.53 -9.46 20.22
CA ALA A 327 4.31 -8.68 20.06
C ALA A 327 4.29 -7.85 18.75
N GLU A 328 5.43 -7.33 18.31
CA GLU A 328 5.58 -6.64 17.04
C GLU A 328 5.32 -7.56 15.84
N LYS A 329 5.89 -8.77 15.85
CA LYS A 329 5.65 -9.78 14.82
C LYS A 329 4.18 -10.23 14.79
N GLU A 330 3.56 -10.43 15.95
CA GLU A 330 2.15 -10.73 16.06
C GLU A 330 1.28 -9.59 15.51
N HIS A 331 1.65 -8.35 15.81
CA HIS A 331 0.99 -7.17 15.25
C HIS A 331 1.06 -7.16 13.72
N ALA A 332 2.24 -7.42 13.13
CA ALA A 332 2.42 -7.49 11.68
C ALA A 332 1.55 -8.59 11.05
N ALA A 333 1.36 -9.73 11.71
CA ALA A 333 0.52 -10.84 11.23
C ALA A 333 -0.98 -10.49 11.16
N LYS A 334 -1.43 -9.40 11.78
CA LYS A 334 -2.81 -8.90 11.66
C LYS A 334 -3.12 -8.38 10.26
N PHE A 335 -2.10 -7.99 9.50
CA PHE A 335 -2.20 -7.43 8.16
C PHE A 335 -1.96 -8.46 7.04
N SER A 336 -2.26 -9.75 7.27
CA SER A 336 -2.08 -10.78 6.25
C SER A 336 -3.05 -10.60 5.08
N TYR A 337 -2.63 -11.06 3.87
CA TYR A 337 -3.51 -11.09 2.71
C TYR A 337 -4.76 -11.93 2.93
N THR A 338 -4.68 -13.05 3.64
CA THR A 338 -5.84 -13.88 3.97
C THR A 338 -6.91 -13.07 4.69
N LYS A 339 -6.56 -12.36 5.77
CA LYS A 339 -7.52 -11.50 6.49
C LYS A 339 -8.08 -10.38 5.62
N HIS A 340 -7.23 -9.78 4.81
CA HIS A 340 -7.62 -8.72 3.87
C HIS A 340 -8.65 -9.21 2.85
N ILE A 341 -8.38 -10.35 2.20
CA ILE A 341 -9.29 -10.95 1.22
C ILE A 341 -10.60 -11.39 1.88
N GLN A 342 -10.53 -12.04 3.03
CA GLN A 342 -11.72 -12.48 3.78
C GLN A 342 -12.62 -11.29 4.15
N ALA A 343 -12.06 -10.14 4.54
CA ALA A 343 -12.84 -8.94 4.81
C ALA A 343 -13.59 -8.43 3.56
N TYR A 344 -12.95 -8.47 2.38
CA TYR A 344 -13.64 -8.13 1.13
C TYR A 344 -14.68 -9.17 0.73
N LEU A 345 -14.41 -10.46 0.89
CA LEU A 345 -15.38 -11.52 0.60
C LEU A 345 -16.62 -11.39 1.46
N GLN A 346 -16.44 -11.10 2.76
CA GLN A 346 -17.56 -10.82 3.66
C GLN A 346 -18.38 -9.62 3.16
N LEU A 347 -17.73 -8.50 2.82
CA LEU A 347 -18.41 -7.32 2.27
C LEU A 347 -19.18 -7.65 0.98
N TYR A 348 -18.60 -8.47 0.08
CA TYR A 348 -19.29 -8.84 -1.16
C TYR A 348 -20.54 -9.67 -0.88
N HIS A 349 -20.48 -10.63 0.04
CA HIS A 349 -21.63 -11.45 0.42
C HIS A 349 -22.73 -10.59 1.04
N GLU A 350 -22.39 -9.72 1.98
CA GLU A 350 -23.37 -8.79 2.61
C GLU A 350 -24.10 -7.94 1.56
N LEU A 351 -23.37 -7.34 0.60
CA LEU A 351 -23.97 -6.52 -0.44
C LEU A 351 -24.86 -7.32 -1.41
N LEU A 352 -24.49 -8.56 -1.74
CA LEU A 352 -25.25 -9.41 -2.66
C LEU A 352 -26.51 -9.98 -2.00
N GLU A 353 -26.46 -10.33 -0.71
CA GLU A 353 -27.62 -10.78 0.09
C GLU A 353 -28.64 -9.65 0.30
N GLU A 354 -28.19 -8.43 0.54
CA GLU A 354 -29.08 -7.26 0.61
C GLU A 354 -29.92 -7.10 -0.67
N GLU A 355 -29.28 -7.32 -1.84
CA GLU A 355 -29.95 -7.23 -3.12
C GLU A 355 -31.00 -8.32 -3.33
N GLU A 356 -30.71 -9.56 -2.95
CA GLU A 356 -31.68 -10.67 -3.04
C GLU A 356 -32.91 -10.40 -2.17
N ASN A 357 -32.69 -9.89 -0.96
CA ASN A 357 -33.76 -9.52 -0.05
C ASN A 357 -34.63 -8.35 -0.57
N GLU A 358 -34.03 -7.38 -1.28
CA GLU A 358 -34.78 -6.28 -1.90
C GLU A 358 -35.61 -6.75 -3.11
N LYS A 359 -35.12 -7.72 -3.88
CA LYS A 359 -35.86 -8.33 -5.00
C LYS A 359 -37.03 -9.18 -4.55
N THR A 360 -36.90 -9.87 -3.42
CA THR A 360 -37.96 -10.72 -2.87
C THR A 360 -39.10 -9.92 -2.24
N LYS A 361 -38.84 -8.67 -1.87
CA LYS A 361 -39.86 -7.75 -1.29
C LYS A 361 -40.65 -6.94 -2.34
N LYS A 362 -40.26 -7.00 -3.61
CA LYS A 362 -40.94 -6.36 -4.75
C LYS A 362 -41.76 -7.37 -5.55
#